data_fedd374812bb17a8977faa5728fa15fd
#
_entry.id   fedd374812bb17a8977faa5728fa15fd
#
_cell.length_a   1.000
_cell.length_b   1.000
_cell.length_c   1.000
_cell.angle_alpha   90.00
_cell.angle_beta   90.00
_cell.angle_gamma   90.00
#
_symmetry.space_group_name_H-M   'P 1'
#
loop_
_entity.id
_entity.type
_entity.pdbx_description
1 polymer ?
#
loop_
_entity_poly.entity_id
_entity_poly.type
_entity_poly.pdbx_seq_one_letter_code
_entity_poly.pdbx_strand_id
1 'polypeptide(L)'
;MLNKVVIMGRFTKDPELRRTGSGAAVTSFSLACDRDFKSQSGDKETDFIEVVAWKNTAEFVSKYFSKGRMAVVEGRLQIRDWTGKSGNKRTTAEVVADNVYFADSKRSESNDNQKENFNALSGRVSDDFVPDSEEDGELPF
;
A
#
# COMPACT_ATOMS: atom_id res chain seq x y z
N MET A 1 -20.31 -7.49 -17.20
CA MET A 1 -18.93 -7.96 -17.35
C MET A 1 -18.14 -7.67 -16.06
N LEU A 2 -17.25 -8.57 -15.69
CA LEU A 2 -16.41 -8.37 -14.50
C LEU A 2 -15.12 -7.63 -14.89
N ASN A 3 -14.83 -6.55 -14.17
CA ASN A 3 -13.56 -5.82 -14.26
C ASN A 3 -13.18 -5.38 -12.83
N LYS A 4 -12.35 -6.16 -12.18
CA LYS A 4 -11.95 -5.95 -10.79
C LYS A 4 -10.44 -6.12 -10.64
N VAL A 5 -9.83 -5.15 -10.00
CA VAL A 5 -8.40 -5.14 -9.68
C VAL A 5 -8.24 -4.91 -8.18
N VAL A 6 -7.41 -5.71 -7.54
CA VAL A 6 -6.97 -5.52 -6.16
C VAL A 6 -5.45 -5.59 -6.15
N ILE A 7 -4.83 -4.51 -5.73
CA ILE A 7 -3.37 -4.38 -5.68
C ILE A 7 -2.91 -3.84 -4.34
N MET A 8 -1.75 -4.26 -3.89
CA MET A 8 -1.06 -3.74 -2.72
C MET A 8 0.31 -3.22 -3.12
N GLY A 9 0.63 -2.01 -2.70
CA GLY A 9 1.91 -1.39 -3.03
C GLY A 9 2.19 -0.15 -2.20
N ARG A 10 3.36 0.43 -2.42
CA ARG A 10 3.81 1.67 -1.76
C ARG A 10 3.62 2.87 -2.65
N PHE A 11 3.15 3.96 -2.07
CA PHE A 11 3.13 5.26 -2.75
C PHE A 11 4.54 5.68 -3.13
N THR A 12 4.75 6.01 -4.39
CA THR A 12 6.05 6.46 -4.91
C THR A 12 6.30 7.95 -4.66
N LYS A 13 5.24 8.70 -4.45
CA LYS A 13 5.23 10.14 -4.13
C LYS A 13 3.99 10.51 -3.34
N ASP A 14 3.97 11.71 -2.78
CA ASP A 14 2.79 12.23 -2.11
C ASP A 14 1.65 12.45 -3.12
N PRO A 15 0.43 11.95 -2.84
CA PRO A 15 -0.71 12.20 -3.73
C PRO A 15 -1.17 13.66 -3.64
N GLU A 16 -1.32 14.30 -4.78
CA GLU A 16 -1.78 15.68 -4.88
C GLU A 16 -3.26 15.73 -5.28
N LEU A 17 -4.05 16.44 -4.51
CA LEU A 17 -5.44 16.70 -4.82
C LEU A 17 -5.55 17.80 -5.89
N ARG A 18 -6.28 17.48 -6.94
CA ARG A 18 -6.64 18.44 -8.00
C ARG A 18 -8.16 18.53 -8.09
N ARG A 19 -8.62 19.60 -8.71
CA ARG A 19 -10.02 19.75 -9.08
C ARG A 19 -10.15 19.90 -10.59
N THR A 20 -11.11 19.16 -11.14
CA THR A 20 -11.46 19.29 -12.57
C THR A 20 -12.22 20.58 -12.83
N GLY A 21 -12.44 20.93 -14.10
CA GLY A 21 -13.24 22.11 -14.48
C GLY A 21 -14.66 22.09 -13.92
N SER A 22 -15.24 20.93 -13.65
CA SER A 22 -16.54 20.75 -12.98
C SER A 22 -16.48 20.79 -11.44
N GLY A 23 -15.29 20.97 -10.86
CA GLY A 23 -15.08 21.01 -9.41
C GLY A 23 -14.92 19.65 -8.74
N ALA A 24 -14.89 18.56 -9.50
CA ALA A 24 -14.69 17.22 -8.94
C ALA A 24 -13.25 17.03 -8.44
N ALA A 25 -13.10 16.47 -7.23
CA ALA A 25 -11.81 16.10 -6.69
C ALA A 25 -11.23 14.89 -7.43
N VAL A 26 -9.96 14.96 -7.78
CA VAL A 26 -9.21 13.87 -8.41
C VAL A 26 -7.77 13.87 -7.93
N THR A 27 -7.21 12.69 -7.75
CA THR A 27 -5.77 12.52 -7.52
C THR A 27 -5.26 11.33 -8.33
N SER A 28 -4.07 11.49 -8.89
CA SER A 28 -3.35 10.42 -9.58
C SER A 28 -2.07 10.12 -8.82
N PHE A 29 -1.80 8.85 -8.62
CA PHE A 29 -0.61 8.39 -7.94
C PHE A 29 -0.13 7.05 -8.50
N SER A 30 1.11 6.72 -8.24
CA SER A 30 1.70 5.46 -8.66
C SER A 30 2.02 4.61 -7.45
N LEU A 31 1.68 3.33 -7.51
CA LEU A 31 2.03 2.33 -6.51
C LEU A 31 3.17 1.46 -7.01
N ALA A 32 4.20 1.31 -6.21
CA ALA A 32 5.28 0.35 -6.42
C ALA A 32 4.85 -1.01 -5.84
N CYS A 33 4.60 -1.97 -6.72
CA CYS A 33 4.19 -3.32 -6.38
C CYS A 33 5.34 -4.27 -6.69
N ASP A 34 5.96 -4.84 -5.69
CA ASP A 34 7.03 -5.81 -5.86
C ASP A 34 6.46 -7.13 -6.34
N ARG A 35 7.12 -7.75 -7.33
CA ARG A 35 6.76 -9.08 -7.79
C ARG A 35 7.19 -10.12 -6.76
N ASP A 36 6.37 -11.15 -6.57
CA ASP A 36 6.65 -12.25 -5.64
C ASP A 36 7.85 -13.10 -6.07
N PHE A 37 8.11 -13.15 -7.37
CA PHE A 37 9.19 -13.95 -7.95
C PHE A 37 10.39 -13.07 -8.35
N LYS A 38 11.58 -13.59 -8.10
CA LYS A 38 12.80 -12.97 -8.60
C LYS A 38 12.94 -13.25 -10.10
N SER A 39 13.55 -12.32 -10.82
CA SER A 39 13.95 -12.54 -12.21
C SER A 39 14.99 -13.67 -12.33
N GLN A 40 15.23 -14.15 -13.54
CA GLN A 40 16.28 -15.14 -13.78
C GLN A 40 17.67 -14.67 -13.35
N SER A 41 17.91 -13.36 -13.29
CA SER A 41 19.14 -12.74 -12.78
C SER A 41 19.21 -12.67 -11.25
N GLY A 42 18.14 -13.07 -10.53
CA GLY A 42 18.06 -13.02 -9.08
C GLY A 42 17.62 -11.68 -8.50
N ASP A 43 17.32 -10.68 -9.34
CA ASP A 43 16.89 -9.36 -8.93
C ASP A 43 15.38 -9.31 -8.68
N LYS A 44 14.98 -8.52 -7.69
CA LYS A 44 13.56 -8.20 -7.49
C LYS A 44 13.12 -7.19 -8.53
N GLU A 45 12.00 -7.48 -9.18
CA GLU A 45 11.34 -6.56 -10.09
C GLU A 45 10.16 -5.90 -9.40
N THR A 46 9.94 -4.64 -9.72
CA THR A 46 8.84 -3.84 -9.18
C THR A 46 8.01 -3.31 -10.35
N ASP A 47 6.71 -3.50 -10.27
CA ASP A 47 5.76 -2.91 -11.20
C ASP A 47 5.24 -1.58 -10.63
N PHE A 48 5.26 -0.54 -11.46
CA PHE A 48 4.71 0.76 -11.12
C PHE A 48 3.33 0.89 -11.75
N ILE A 49 2.30 0.90 -10.93
CA ILE A 49 0.91 0.87 -11.37
C ILE A 49 0.27 2.23 -11.14
N GLU A 50 -0.21 2.85 -12.21
CA GLU A 50 -0.90 4.13 -12.13
C GLU A 50 -2.32 3.94 -11.61
N VAL A 51 -2.69 4.76 -10.63
CA VAL A 51 -3.99 4.75 -9.98
C VAL A 51 -4.60 6.14 -10.01
N VAL A 52 -5.88 6.20 -10.31
CA VAL A 52 -6.67 7.43 -10.27
C VAL A 52 -7.80 7.27 -9.25
N ALA A 53 -7.93 8.21 -8.35
CA ALA A 53 -9.02 8.28 -7.38
C ALA A 53 -9.85 9.54 -7.61
N TRP A 54 -11.17 9.41 -7.43
CA TRP A 54 -12.14 10.48 -7.66
C TRP A 54 -12.92 10.81 -6.40
N LYS A 55 -13.38 12.06 -6.30
CA LYS A 55 -14.31 12.54 -5.27
C LYS A 55 -13.83 12.23 -3.85
N ASN A 56 -14.65 11.59 -3.04
CA ASN A 56 -14.34 11.26 -1.65
C ASN A 56 -13.10 10.38 -1.51
N THR A 57 -12.89 9.43 -2.42
CA THR A 57 -11.68 8.60 -2.43
C THR A 57 -10.43 9.43 -2.69
N ALA A 58 -10.49 10.41 -3.59
CA ALA A 58 -9.39 11.33 -3.85
C ALA A 58 -9.05 12.18 -2.63
N GLU A 59 -10.04 12.72 -1.96
CA GLU A 59 -9.87 13.51 -0.72
C GLU A 59 -9.28 12.66 0.40
N PHE A 60 -9.77 11.45 0.58
CA PHE A 60 -9.25 10.51 1.58
C PHE A 60 -7.78 10.16 1.32
N VAL A 61 -7.43 9.82 0.10
CA VAL A 61 -6.06 9.47 -0.28
C VAL A 61 -5.11 10.66 -0.06
N SER A 62 -5.48 11.83 -0.52
CA SER A 62 -4.66 13.04 -0.40
C SER A 62 -4.43 13.46 1.05
N LYS A 63 -5.40 13.19 1.93
CA LYS A 63 -5.35 13.55 3.33
C LYS A 63 -4.52 12.57 4.17
N TYR A 64 -4.62 11.28 3.90
CA TYR A 64 -4.10 10.23 4.80
C TYR A 64 -2.89 9.47 4.28
N PHE A 65 -2.57 9.56 3.00
CA PHE A 65 -1.44 8.87 2.41
C PHE A 65 -0.31 9.82 2.03
N SER A 66 0.90 9.31 2.11
CA SER A 66 2.12 10.01 1.72
C SER A 66 3.11 9.03 1.09
N LYS A 67 4.17 9.56 0.49
CA LYS A 67 5.24 8.75 -0.09
C LYS A 67 5.72 7.67 0.88
N GLY A 68 5.85 6.45 0.38
CA GLY A 68 6.35 5.31 1.13
C GLY A 68 5.31 4.55 1.95
N ARG A 69 4.09 5.09 2.11
CA ARG A 69 3.00 4.38 2.79
C ARG A 69 2.52 3.19 1.97
N MET A 70 2.22 2.10 2.65
CA MET A 70 1.64 0.91 2.05
C MET A 70 0.12 1.02 1.99
N ALA A 71 -0.45 0.71 0.83
CA ALA A 71 -1.90 0.72 0.65
C ALA A 71 -2.38 -0.48 -0.14
N VAL A 72 -3.62 -0.87 0.11
CA VAL A 72 -4.39 -1.75 -0.76
C VAL A 72 -5.39 -0.91 -1.54
N VAL A 73 -5.37 -1.04 -2.85
CA VAL A 73 -6.31 -0.39 -3.76
C VAL A 73 -7.19 -1.43 -4.39
N GLU A 74 -8.47 -1.22 -4.29
CA GLU A 74 -9.52 -1.97 -4.96
C GLU A 74 -10.20 -1.07 -5.98
N GLY A 75 -10.36 -1.55 -7.20
CA GLY A 75 -10.98 -0.78 -8.25
C GLY A 75 -11.15 -1.57 -9.55
N ARG A 76 -11.13 -0.86 -10.66
CA ARG A 76 -11.25 -1.42 -12.01
C ARG A 76 -10.10 -0.96 -12.90
N LEU A 77 -9.72 -1.78 -13.85
CA LEU A 77 -8.77 -1.39 -14.89
C LEU A 77 -9.50 -0.50 -15.93
N GLN A 78 -8.89 0.61 -16.27
CA GLN A 78 -9.35 1.50 -17.34
C GLN A 78 -8.23 1.72 -18.33
N ILE A 79 -8.57 1.61 -19.60
CA ILE A 79 -7.67 1.98 -20.69
C ILE A 79 -8.09 3.35 -21.19
N ARG A 80 -7.15 4.28 -21.20
CA ARG A 80 -7.38 5.64 -21.67
C ARG A 80 -6.48 5.96 -22.85
N ASP A 81 -7.12 6.36 -23.93
CA ASP A 81 -6.42 6.83 -25.12
C ASP A 81 -6.21 8.35 -25.04
N TRP A 82 -5.03 8.79 -25.40
CA TRP A 82 -4.69 10.19 -25.44
C TRP A 82 -3.72 10.49 -26.58
N THR A 83 -3.70 11.73 -27.04
CA THR A 83 -2.82 12.18 -28.10
C THR A 83 -1.64 12.94 -27.49
N GLY A 84 -0.43 12.45 -27.76
CA GLY A 84 0.79 13.13 -27.37
C GLY A 84 1.01 14.44 -28.13
N LYS A 85 1.93 15.28 -27.65
CA LYS A 85 2.28 16.58 -28.26
C LYS A 85 2.75 16.48 -29.72
N SER A 86 3.22 15.30 -30.14
CA SER A 86 3.67 15.01 -31.51
C SER A 86 2.56 14.44 -32.41
N GLY A 87 1.30 14.41 -31.97
CA GLY A 87 0.16 13.90 -32.73
C GLY A 87 0.01 12.36 -32.69
N ASN A 88 0.87 11.63 -31.98
CA ASN A 88 0.79 10.19 -31.84
C ASN A 88 -0.27 9.80 -30.82
N LYS A 89 -1.13 8.83 -31.18
CA LYS A 89 -2.06 8.21 -30.24
C LYS A 89 -1.29 7.33 -29.24
N ARG A 90 -1.57 7.52 -27.96
CA ARG A 90 -1.01 6.72 -26.87
C ARG A 90 -2.11 6.13 -26.01
N THR A 91 -1.83 4.97 -25.46
CA THR A 91 -2.74 4.25 -24.57
C THR A 91 -2.10 4.11 -23.21
N THR A 92 -2.83 4.47 -22.19
CA THR A 92 -2.41 4.32 -20.78
C THR A 92 -3.38 3.40 -20.07
N ALA A 93 -2.85 2.37 -19.42
CA ALA A 93 -3.60 1.52 -18.51
C ALA A 93 -3.51 2.12 -17.09
N GLU A 94 -4.64 2.35 -16.46
CA GLU A 94 -4.71 2.88 -15.10
C GLU A 94 -5.79 2.15 -14.29
N VAL A 95 -5.63 2.12 -12.99
CA VAL A 95 -6.63 1.58 -12.06
C VAL A 95 -7.46 2.73 -11.52
N VAL A 96 -8.75 2.70 -11.73
CA VAL A 96 -9.68 3.64 -11.10
C VAL A 96 -10.07 3.08 -9.75
N ALA A 97 -9.63 3.73 -8.68
CA ALA A 97 -9.83 3.25 -7.33
C ALA A 97 -11.28 3.47 -6.86
N ASP A 98 -11.91 2.41 -6.40
CA ASP A 98 -13.18 2.47 -5.68
C ASP A 98 -12.92 2.65 -4.17
N ASN A 99 -11.98 1.89 -3.63
CA ASN A 99 -11.59 1.93 -2.23
C ASN A 99 -10.07 1.86 -2.08
N VAL A 100 -9.57 2.55 -1.07
CA VAL A 100 -8.16 2.52 -0.67
C VAL A 100 -8.08 2.24 0.83
N TYR A 101 -7.28 1.24 1.20
CA TYR A 101 -7.13 0.80 2.58
C TYR A 101 -5.70 0.95 3.06
N PHE A 102 -5.52 1.22 4.34
CA PHE A 102 -4.20 1.19 4.96
C PHE A 102 -3.70 -0.26 5.05
N ALA A 103 -2.46 -0.48 4.63
CA ALA A 103 -1.80 -1.79 4.69
C ALA A 103 -0.55 -1.78 5.59
N ASP A 104 -0.29 -0.67 6.25
CA ASP A 104 0.75 -0.53 7.27
C ASP A 104 0.19 0.13 8.52
N SER A 105 0.83 -0.11 9.67
CA SER A 105 0.55 0.65 10.88
C SER A 105 1.09 2.07 10.70
N LYS A 106 0.37 3.07 11.20
CA LYS A 106 0.88 4.43 11.31
C LYS A 106 2.16 4.36 12.13
N ARG A 107 3.30 4.64 11.49
CA ARG A 107 4.56 4.80 12.21
C ARG A 107 4.37 5.97 13.16
N SER A 108 4.17 5.68 14.45
CA SER A 108 4.29 6.71 15.46
C SER A 108 5.73 7.22 15.34
N GLU A 109 5.89 8.51 15.13
CA GLU A 109 7.15 9.16 15.40
C GLU A 109 7.41 8.98 16.89
N SER A 110 7.95 7.82 17.24
CA SER A 110 8.43 7.59 18.59
C SER A 110 9.68 8.43 18.74
N ASN A 111 9.51 9.47 19.51
CA ASN A 111 10.58 10.20 20.16
C ASN A 111 11.72 9.23 20.50
N ASP A 112 12.90 9.50 19.96
CA ASP A 112 14.12 8.71 20.12
C ASP A 112 14.67 8.70 21.57
N ASN A 113 13.84 9.13 22.54
CA ASN A 113 14.19 9.22 23.97
C ASN A 113 13.73 8.05 24.83
N GLN A 114 13.24 6.94 24.25
CA GLN A 114 12.86 5.77 25.07
C GLN A 114 13.79 4.54 24.93
N LYS A 115 14.94 4.67 24.29
CA LYS A 115 15.90 3.57 24.24
C LYS A 115 16.73 3.38 25.52
N GLU A 116 16.67 4.29 26.49
CA GLU A 116 17.45 4.14 27.72
C GLU A 116 16.72 3.43 28.87
N ASN A 117 15.43 3.22 28.79
CA ASN A 117 14.67 2.60 29.90
C ASN A 117 14.34 1.11 29.74
N PHE A 118 14.69 0.49 28.59
CA PHE A 118 14.42 -0.93 28.41
C PHE A 118 15.52 -1.84 28.97
N ASN A 119 16.72 -1.32 29.21
CA ASN A 119 17.82 -2.10 29.80
C ASN A 119 17.84 -2.13 31.33
N ALA A 120 16.96 -1.38 32.01
CA ALA A 120 16.89 -1.37 33.45
C ALA A 120 15.87 -2.36 34.05
N LEU A 121 15.05 -3.01 33.22
CA LEU A 121 13.99 -3.92 33.67
C LEU A 121 14.23 -5.40 33.32
N SER A 122 15.37 -5.74 32.71
CA SER A 122 15.72 -7.14 32.40
C SER A 122 16.47 -7.86 33.50
N GLY A 123 16.41 -7.35 34.71
CA GLY A 123 17.10 -7.93 35.87
C GLY A 123 16.19 -8.48 36.96
N ARG A 124 15.06 -9.10 36.65
CA ARG A 124 14.28 -9.96 37.55
C ARG A 124 13.13 -10.63 36.81
N VAL A 125 13.43 -11.70 36.12
CA VAL A 125 12.42 -12.74 35.89
C VAL A 125 13.01 -14.01 36.50
N SER A 126 12.50 -14.33 37.66
CA SER A 126 12.72 -15.61 38.34
C SER A 126 12.21 -16.75 37.46
N ASP A 127 13.08 -17.71 37.27
CA ASP A 127 12.80 -19.07 36.84
C ASP A 127 11.56 -19.64 37.56
N ASP A 128 10.46 -19.70 36.86
CA ASP A 128 9.33 -20.60 37.15
C ASP A 128 8.36 -20.63 35.96
N PHE A 129 8.87 -21.05 34.80
CA PHE A 129 8.00 -21.55 33.75
C PHE A 129 8.41 -22.99 33.44
N VAL A 130 7.73 -23.91 34.05
CA VAL A 130 7.76 -25.35 33.72
C VAL A 130 6.80 -25.52 32.54
N PRO A 131 7.25 -25.93 31.36
CA PRO A 131 6.33 -26.32 30.32
C PRO A 131 5.71 -27.65 30.69
N ASP A 132 4.40 -27.61 30.91
CA ASP A 132 3.59 -28.82 31.06
C ASP A 132 3.59 -29.53 29.70
N SER A 133 4.27 -30.65 29.66
CA SER A 133 4.27 -31.57 28.54
C SER A 133 3.07 -32.48 28.64
N GLU A 134 2.47 -32.73 27.50
CA GLU A 134 1.51 -33.79 27.21
C GLU A 134 0.03 -33.38 27.18
N GLU A 135 -0.43 -33.09 25.97
CA GLU A 135 -1.63 -33.72 25.44
C GLU A 135 -1.57 -33.72 23.93
N ASP A 136 -1.33 -34.88 23.36
CA ASP A 136 -1.55 -35.22 21.97
C ASP A 136 -3.03 -35.03 21.64
N GLY A 137 -3.39 -33.85 21.17
CA GLY A 137 -4.67 -33.61 20.54
C GLY A 137 -4.58 -33.91 19.05
N GLU A 138 -4.95 -35.09 18.61
CA GLU A 138 -5.24 -35.41 17.24
C GLU A 138 -6.26 -34.39 16.69
N LEU A 139 -5.84 -33.63 15.67
CA LEU A 139 -6.75 -32.79 14.91
C LEU A 139 -7.63 -33.69 14.03
N PRO A 140 -8.96 -33.57 14.11
CA PRO A 140 -9.86 -34.35 13.26
C PRO A 140 -9.92 -33.74 11.87
N PHE A 141 -9.15 -34.30 10.98
CA PHE A 141 -9.34 -34.12 9.54
C PHE A 141 -9.38 -35.50 8.86
#